data_fd32bdef96d4d259aec720b93b77ebab
#
_entry.id   fd32bdef96d4d259aec720b93b77ebab
#
_cell.length_a   1.000
_cell.length_b   1.000
_cell.length_c   1.000
_cell.angle_alpha   90.00
_cell.angle_beta   90.00
_cell.angle_gamma   90.00
#
_symmetry.space_group_name_H-M   'P 1'
#
loop_
_entity.id
_entity.type
_entity.pdbx_description
1 polymer ?
#
loop_
_entity_poly.entity_id
_entity_poly.type
_entity_poly.pdbx_seq_one_letter_code
_entity_poly.pdbx_strand_id
1 'polypeptide(L)'
;MKQTLLSLSNLTKQFDGKKVLDSLDLDIFDGEFITLLGPSGCGKTTLLRMMAGFEHPDDGTIALGDQDLTHTPPEHRPLNTVFQNYALFPHMSVFDNVAYGLKMEKRPKQEIRDRVEDALAMVQLEDFARRKPHQLSGGQQQRVAIARAVV
;
A
#
# COMPACT_ATOMS: atom_id res chain seq x y z
N MET A 1 17.74 -2.91 20.12
CA MET A 1 17.71 -3.78 18.92
C MET A 1 16.59 -3.29 18.03
N LYS A 2 16.80 -3.16 16.70
CA LYS A 2 15.69 -2.82 15.78
C LYS A 2 14.74 -4.03 15.74
N GLN A 3 13.46 -3.78 15.89
CA GLN A 3 12.44 -4.82 15.80
C GLN A 3 12.10 -5.06 14.32
N THR A 4 12.17 -6.32 13.86
CA THR A 4 11.69 -6.69 12.52
C THR A 4 10.20 -6.51 12.47
N LEU A 5 9.72 -5.69 11.53
CA LEU A 5 8.31 -5.42 11.30
C LEU A 5 7.74 -6.41 10.30
N LEU A 6 8.38 -6.57 9.14
CA LEU A 6 7.97 -7.50 8.09
C LEU A 6 9.15 -8.38 7.69
N SER A 7 8.96 -9.69 7.62
CA SER A 7 9.96 -10.65 7.21
C SER A 7 9.47 -11.47 6.02
N LEU A 8 10.33 -11.61 5.03
CA LEU A 8 10.15 -12.46 3.86
C LEU A 8 11.23 -13.54 3.92
N SER A 9 10.87 -14.81 3.88
CA SER A 9 11.82 -15.91 4.01
C SER A 9 11.67 -16.89 2.84
N ASN A 10 12.76 -17.14 2.11
CA ASN A 10 12.85 -18.05 0.96
C ASN A 10 11.79 -17.79 -0.12
N LEU A 11 11.38 -16.52 -0.30
CA LEU A 11 10.25 -16.17 -1.13
C LEU A 11 10.53 -16.47 -2.61
N THR A 12 9.78 -17.38 -3.18
CA THR A 12 9.92 -17.81 -4.58
C THR A 12 8.64 -17.58 -5.34
N LYS A 13 8.75 -17.07 -6.58
CA LYS A 13 7.63 -16.90 -7.50
C LYS A 13 8.06 -17.15 -8.93
N GLN A 14 7.26 -17.94 -9.65
CA GLN A 14 7.45 -18.19 -11.07
C GLN A 14 6.16 -17.97 -11.85
N PHE A 15 6.30 -17.58 -13.10
CA PHE A 15 5.22 -17.48 -14.08
C PHE A 15 5.63 -18.20 -15.34
N ASP A 16 4.78 -19.09 -15.85
CA ASP A 16 5.03 -19.87 -17.06
C ASP A 16 6.40 -20.60 -17.06
N GLY A 17 6.79 -21.13 -15.90
CA GLY A 17 8.07 -21.84 -15.72
C GLY A 17 9.30 -20.94 -15.56
N LYS A 18 9.14 -19.62 -15.65
CA LYS A 18 10.24 -18.64 -15.43
C LYS A 18 10.18 -18.11 -14.00
N LYS A 19 11.26 -18.31 -13.25
CA LYS A 19 11.41 -17.69 -11.92
C LYS A 19 11.56 -16.19 -12.05
N VAL A 20 10.71 -15.46 -11.34
CA VAL A 20 10.73 -13.99 -11.21
C VAL A 20 11.36 -13.59 -9.89
N LEU A 21 11.12 -14.39 -8.84
CA LEU A 21 11.80 -14.31 -7.55
C LEU A 21 12.29 -15.71 -7.20
N ASP A 22 13.51 -15.84 -6.70
CA ASP A 22 14.15 -17.10 -6.37
C ASP A 22 14.77 -17.04 -4.97
N SER A 23 14.12 -17.65 -4.00
CA SER A 23 14.56 -17.75 -2.61
C SER A 23 14.97 -16.40 -2.00
N LEU A 24 14.15 -15.38 -2.17
CA LEU A 24 14.41 -14.03 -1.65
C LEU A 24 14.17 -13.99 -0.13
N ASP A 25 15.17 -13.53 0.59
CA ASP A 25 15.08 -13.15 2.00
C ASP A 25 15.16 -11.64 2.15
N LEU A 26 14.26 -11.04 2.95
CA LEU A 26 14.24 -9.61 3.23
C LEU A 26 13.58 -9.34 4.58
N ASP A 27 14.29 -8.66 5.46
CA ASP A 27 13.73 -8.11 6.70
C ASP A 27 13.56 -6.60 6.59
N ILE A 28 12.39 -6.12 6.98
CA ILE A 28 12.04 -4.70 7.08
C ILE A 28 11.83 -4.38 8.55
N PHE A 29 12.57 -3.39 9.05
CA PHE A 29 12.50 -2.98 10.45
C PHE A 29 11.50 -1.85 10.65
N ASP A 30 10.98 -1.74 11.89
CA ASP A 30 10.09 -0.64 12.24
C ASP A 30 10.74 0.72 12.01
N GLY A 31 9.98 1.65 11.40
CA GLY A 31 10.44 2.99 11.02
C GLY A 31 11.44 3.03 9.86
N GLU A 32 11.65 1.93 9.14
CA GLU A 32 12.57 1.88 8.01
C GLU A 32 11.90 2.32 6.70
N PHE A 33 12.66 3.08 5.89
CA PHE A 33 12.29 3.41 4.52
C PHE A 33 13.15 2.58 3.56
N ILE A 34 12.52 1.68 2.79
CA ILE A 34 13.19 0.79 1.83
C ILE A 34 12.89 1.21 0.40
N THR A 35 13.91 1.19 -0.45
CA THR A 35 13.80 1.40 -1.89
C THR A 35 14.19 0.14 -2.64
N LEU A 36 13.26 -0.39 -3.46
CA LEU A 36 13.54 -1.50 -4.37
C LEU A 36 14.03 -0.97 -5.71
N LEU A 37 15.29 -1.27 -6.04
CA LEU A 37 15.91 -0.86 -7.31
C LEU A 37 16.13 -2.07 -8.22
N GLY A 38 16.03 -1.85 -9.51
CA GLY A 38 16.30 -2.86 -10.52
C GLY A 38 15.61 -2.57 -11.85
N PRO A 39 16.01 -3.25 -12.94
CA PRO A 39 15.46 -3.06 -14.26
C PRO A 39 13.97 -3.45 -14.34
N SER A 40 13.31 -3.06 -15.42
CA SER A 40 11.94 -3.50 -15.69
C SER A 40 11.88 -5.03 -15.79
N GLY A 41 10.86 -5.63 -15.16
CA GLY A 41 10.65 -7.09 -15.18
C GLY A 41 11.49 -7.90 -14.18
N CYS A 42 12.27 -7.26 -13.28
CA CYS A 42 13.04 -7.97 -12.26
C CYS A 42 12.26 -8.39 -11.00
N GLY A 43 10.93 -8.32 -11.02
CA GLY A 43 10.10 -8.83 -9.91
C GLY A 43 9.66 -7.83 -8.85
N LYS A 44 10.06 -6.54 -8.91
CA LYS A 44 9.69 -5.53 -7.88
C LYS A 44 8.17 -5.43 -7.65
N THR A 45 7.40 -5.31 -8.71
CA THR A 45 5.93 -5.24 -8.62
C THR A 45 5.35 -6.56 -8.09
N THR A 46 5.90 -7.69 -8.49
CA THR A 46 5.49 -9.01 -7.99
C THR A 46 5.73 -9.12 -6.49
N LEU A 47 6.90 -8.70 -6.03
CA LEU A 47 7.24 -8.68 -4.60
C LEU A 47 6.27 -7.81 -3.80
N LEU A 48 6.02 -6.56 -4.25
CA LEU A 48 5.06 -5.66 -3.61
C LEU A 48 3.64 -6.24 -3.61
N ARG A 49 3.22 -6.90 -4.69
CA ARG A 49 1.90 -7.56 -4.77
C ARG A 49 1.80 -8.74 -3.80
N MET A 50 2.86 -9.52 -3.63
CA MET A 50 2.89 -10.61 -2.64
C MET A 50 2.84 -10.06 -1.22
N MET A 51 3.60 -9.03 -0.89
CA MET A 51 3.53 -8.36 0.40
C MET A 51 2.12 -7.84 0.70
N ALA A 52 1.45 -7.27 -0.31
CA ALA A 52 0.09 -6.74 -0.19
C ALA A 52 -1.02 -7.81 -0.26
N GLY A 53 -0.71 -9.08 -0.59
CA GLY A 53 -1.68 -10.17 -0.66
C GLY A 53 -2.43 -10.29 -1.98
N PHE A 54 -2.03 -9.54 -3.02
CA PHE A 54 -2.62 -9.64 -4.38
C PHE A 54 -1.97 -10.72 -5.24
N GLU A 55 -0.92 -11.34 -4.74
CA GLU A 55 -0.24 -12.47 -5.37
C GLU A 55 0.24 -13.41 -4.26
N HIS A 56 0.22 -14.73 -4.51
CA HIS A 56 0.73 -15.71 -3.57
C HIS A 56 2.12 -16.19 -4.00
N PRO A 57 3.05 -16.38 -3.07
CA PRO A 57 4.30 -17.05 -3.36
C PRO A 57 4.05 -18.52 -3.72
N ASP A 58 4.95 -19.09 -4.52
CA ASP A 58 4.94 -20.53 -4.81
C ASP A 58 5.70 -21.30 -3.73
N ASP A 59 6.64 -20.64 -3.04
CA ASP A 59 7.35 -21.15 -1.88
C ASP A 59 7.82 -19.98 -1.00
N GLY A 60 8.11 -20.26 0.28
CA GLY A 60 8.52 -19.28 1.27
C GLY A 60 7.37 -18.69 2.06
N THR A 61 7.69 -17.76 2.95
CA THR A 61 6.73 -17.16 3.89
C THR A 61 6.84 -15.65 3.97
N ILE A 62 5.74 -15.02 4.33
CA ILE A 62 5.62 -13.58 4.61
C ILE A 62 5.03 -13.44 6.01
N ALA A 63 5.75 -12.79 6.92
CA ALA A 63 5.31 -12.57 8.29
C ALA A 63 5.37 -11.09 8.69
N LEU A 64 4.37 -10.60 9.41
CA LEU A 64 4.35 -9.29 10.04
C LEU A 64 4.43 -9.49 11.56
N GLY A 65 5.58 -9.17 12.15
CA GLY A 65 5.87 -9.58 13.50
C GLY A 65 5.73 -11.10 13.65
N ASP A 66 4.86 -11.54 14.57
CA ASP A 66 4.57 -12.96 14.81
C ASP A 66 3.42 -13.51 13.95
N GLN A 67 2.81 -12.68 13.11
CA GLN A 67 1.65 -13.07 12.29
C GLN A 67 2.09 -13.52 10.90
N ASP A 68 1.80 -14.78 10.54
CA ASP A 68 1.96 -15.28 9.18
C ASP A 68 0.89 -14.67 8.26
N LEU A 69 1.33 -13.94 7.22
CA LEU A 69 0.49 -13.33 6.20
C LEU A 69 0.53 -14.07 4.86
N THR A 70 1.28 -15.17 4.72
CA THR A 70 1.56 -15.83 3.44
C THR A 70 0.30 -16.08 2.62
N HIS A 71 -0.76 -16.55 3.27
CA HIS A 71 -2.06 -16.85 2.63
C HIS A 71 -3.19 -15.90 3.06
N THR A 72 -2.87 -14.86 3.83
CA THR A 72 -3.87 -13.87 4.28
C THR A 72 -4.28 -13.00 3.09
N PRO A 73 -5.58 -12.85 2.78
CA PRO A 73 -6.04 -12.01 1.69
C PRO A 73 -5.80 -10.52 1.98
N PRO A 74 -5.74 -9.66 0.94
CA PRO A 74 -5.36 -8.24 1.07
C PRO A 74 -6.18 -7.46 2.10
N GLU A 75 -7.48 -7.69 2.15
CA GLU A 75 -8.42 -6.98 3.04
C GLU A 75 -8.23 -7.30 4.52
N HIS A 76 -7.50 -8.37 4.84
CA HIS A 76 -7.18 -8.76 6.20
C HIS A 76 -5.72 -8.48 6.59
N ARG A 77 -4.93 -7.88 5.69
CA ARG A 77 -3.55 -7.48 5.99
C ARG A 77 -3.51 -6.06 6.54
N PRO A 78 -2.83 -5.79 7.66
CA PRO A 78 -2.64 -4.44 8.18
C PRO A 78 -1.55 -3.69 7.38
N LEU A 79 -1.68 -3.67 6.06
CA LEU A 79 -0.75 -3.05 5.12
C LEU A 79 -1.53 -2.20 4.12
N ASN A 80 -1.08 -0.99 3.88
CA ASN A 80 -1.65 -0.10 2.89
C ASN A 80 -0.79 -0.06 1.63
N THR A 81 -1.43 -0.09 0.46
CA THR A 81 -0.76 -0.09 -0.84
C THR A 81 -1.19 1.09 -1.69
N VAL A 82 -0.23 1.78 -2.28
CA VAL A 82 -0.46 2.77 -3.33
C VAL A 82 -0.22 2.11 -4.68
N PHE A 83 -1.26 1.99 -5.50
CA PHE A 83 -1.17 1.38 -6.81
C PHE A 83 -0.55 2.32 -7.84
N GLN A 84 0.11 1.76 -8.86
CA GLN A 84 0.74 2.53 -9.94
C GLN A 84 -0.27 3.38 -10.74
N ASN A 85 -1.51 2.94 -10.87
CA ASN A 85 -2.62 3.67 -11.49
C ASN A 85 -3.45 4.48 -10.48
N TYR A 86 -2.93 4.63 -9.24
CA TYR A 86 -3.52 5.34 -8.10
C TYR A 86 -4.85 4.76 -7.58
N ALA A 87 -5.62 4.04 -8.39
CA ALA A 87 -6.89 3.39 -8.06
C ALA A 87 -7.85 4.30 -7.26
N LEU A 88 -7.95 5.57 -7.64
CA LEU A 88 -8.90 6.51 -7.03
C LEU A 88 -10.32 6.20 -7.49
N PHE A 89 -11.28 6.36 -6.60
CA PHE A 89 -12.70 6.24 -6.91
C PHE A 89 -13.15 7.46 -7.72
N PRO A 90 -13.45 7.33 -9.03
CA PRO A 90 -13.66 8.47 -9.92
C PRO A 90 -14.92 9.28 -9.61
N HIS A 91 -15.91 8.66 -8.98
CA HIS A 91 -17.19 9.27 -8.60
C HIS A 91 -17.13 10.00 -7.26
N MET A 92 -16.10 9.77 -6.45
CA MET A 92 -15.92 10.39 -5.13
C MET A 92 -15.05 11.64 -5.22
N SER A 93 -15.25 12.57 -4.28
CA SER A 93 -14.34 13.70 -4.08
C SER A 93 -12.96 13.24 -3.57
N VAL A 94 -11.98 14.14 -3.58
CA VAL A 94 -10.68 13.93 -2.94
C VAL A 94 -10.85 13.60 -1.47
N PHE A 95 -11.66 14.40 -0.76
CA PHE A 95 -11.98 14.16 0.65
C PHE A 95 -12.57 12.75 0.86
N ASP A 96 -13.55 12.35 0.06
CA ASP A 96 -14.21 11.06 0.21
C ASP A 96 -13.30 9.89 -0.16
N ASN A 97 -12.38 10.06 -1.11
CA ASN A 97 -11.36 9.07 -1.42
C ASN A 97 -10.45 8.82 -0.22
N VAL A 98 -9.96 9.88 0.42
CA VAL A 98 -9.08 9.77 1.60
C VAL A 98 -9.86 9.22 2.80
N ALA A 99 -11.09 9.68 3.01
CA ALA A 99 -11.96 9.26 4.11
C ALA A 99 -12.47 7.81 4.00
N TYR A 100 -12.30 7.15 2.84
CA TYR A 100 -12.99 5.89 2.55
C TYR A 100 -12.72 4.80 3.58
N GLY A 101 -11.45 4.55 3.90
CA GLY A 101 -11.06 3.54 4.90
C GLY A 101 -11.65 3.81 6.28
N LEU A 102 -11.53 5.04 6.76
CA LEU A 102 -12.07 5.46 8.06
C LEU A 102 -13.60 5.32 8.13
N LYS A 103 -14.31 5.55 7.00
CA LYS A 103 -15.76 5.33 6.92
C LYS A 103 -16.11 3.84 7.01
N MET A 104 -15.32 2.97 6.38
CA MET A 104 -15.51 1.52 6.46
C MET A 104 -15.28 1.00 7.89
N GLU A 105 -14.31 1.58 8.61
CA GLU A 105 -14.06 1.32 10.02
C GLU A 105 -15.11 1.94 10.96
N LYS A 106 -16.09 2.67 10.42
CA LYS A 106 -17.15 3.35 11.17
C LYS A 106 -16.62 4.33 12.22
N ARG A 107 -15.50 5.01 11.93
CA ARG A 107 -14.95 6.04 12.82
C ARG A 107 -15.93 7.21 13.02
N PRO A 108 -15.86 7.93 14.14
CA PRO A 108 -16.66 9.13 14.38
C PRO A 108 -16.44 10.19 13.29
N LYS A 109 -17.51 10.88 12.90
CA LYS A 109 -17.44 11.90 11.82
C LYS A 109 -16.38 12.99 12.06
N GLN A 110 -16.21 13.42 13.30
CA GLN A 110 -15.22 14.43 13.65
C GLN A 110 -13.79 13.88 13.46
N GLU A 111 -13.52 12.67 13.95
CA GLU A 111 -12.23 12.01 13.76
C GLU A 111 -11.89 11.84 12.26
N ILE A 112 -12.87 11.42 11.45
CA ILE A 112 -12.69 11.31 10.00
C ILE A 112 -12.28 12.65 9.41
N ARG A 113 -12.98 13.72 9.79
CA ARG A 113 -12.70 15.06 9.27
C ARG A 113 -11.29 15.52 9.62
N ASP A 114 -10.93 15.44 10.89
CA ASP A 114 -9.64 15.91 11.40
C ASP A 114 -8.49 15.14 10.72
N ARG A 115 -8.57 13.80 10.69
CA ARG A 115 -7.53 12.96 10.06
C ARG A 115 -7.40 13.19 8.56
N VAL A 116 -8.52 13.38 7.84
CA VAL A 116 -8.48 13.67 6.40
C VAL A 116 -7.90 15.05 6.11
N GLU A 117 -8.25 16.07 6.92
CA GLU A 117 -7.69 17.42 6.79
C GLU A 117 -6.17 17.39 7.02
N ASP A 118 -5.70 16.69 8.05
CA ASP A 118 -4.27 16.50 8.34
C ASP A 118 -3.54 15.76 7.20
N ALA A 119 -4.14 14.68 6.67
CA ALA A 119 -3.55 13.93 5.57
C ALA A 119 -3.47 14.75 4.27
N LEU A 120 -4.50 15.58 3.98
CA LEU A 120 -4.49 16.48 2.82
C LEU A 120 -3.47 17.60 2.99
N ALA A 121 -3.30 18.16 4.20
CA ALA A 121 -2.28 19.15 4.50
C ALA A 121 -0.86 18.56 4.29
N MET A 122 -0.60 17.34 4.76
CA MET A 122 0.68 16.65 4.55
C MET A 122 1.09 16.58 3.07
N VAL A 123 0.13 16.40 2.17
CA VAL A 123 0.38 16.31 0.72
C VAL A 123 0.10 17.62 -0.04
N GLN A 124 -0.21 18.73 0.66
CA GLN A 124 -0.49 20.06 0.10
C GLN A 124 -1.66 20.05 -0.89
N LEU A 125 -2.79 19.45 -0.49
CA LEU A 125 -4.01 19.34 -1.32
C LEU A 125 -5.29 19.79 -0.57
N GLU A 126 -5.20 20.63 0.45
CA GLU A 126 -6.33 21.13 1.25
C GLU A 126 -7.39 21.78 0.37
N ASP A 127 -6.95 22.65 -0.55
CA ASP A 127 -7.85 23.38 -1.46
C ASP A 127 -8.54 22.48 -2.50
N PHE A 128 -8.08 21.25 -2.63
CA PHE A 128 -8.59 20.28 -3.62
C PHE A 128 -9.60 19.29 -3.03
N ALA A 129 -9.91 19.37 -1.73
CA ALA A 129 -10.75 18.42 -1.00
C ALA A 129 -12.09 18.11 -1.69
N ARG A 130 -12.70 19.13 -2.33
CA ARG A 130 -14.01 19.01 -2.99
C ARG A 130 -13.92 18.56 -4.46
N ARG A 131 -12.72 18.54 -5.05
CA ARG A 131 -12.54 18.14 -6.46
C ARG A 131 -12.69 16.63 -6.63
N LYS A 132 -12.98 16.22 -7.86
CA LYS A 132 -12.97 14.80 -8.26
C LYS A 132 -11.66 14.46 -8.97
N PRO A 133 -11.26 13.16 -9.02
CA PRO A 133 -10.00 12.74 -9.62
C PRO A 133 -9.74 13.26 -11.04
N HIS A 134 -10.76 13.31 -11.89
CA HIS A 134 -10.62 13.81 -13.27
C HIS A 134 -10.30 15.31 -13.36
N GLN A 135 -10.41 16.07 -12.27
CA GLN A 135 -10.08 17.49 -12.18
C GLN A 135 -8.65 17.73 -11.65
N LEU A 136 -7.88 16.65 -11.48
CA LEU A 136 -6.54 16.66 -10.92
C LEU A 136 -5.51 16.24 -11.97
N SER A 137 -4.29 16.80 -11.88
CA SER A 137 -3.15 16.27 -12.59
C SER A 137 -2.75 14.88 -12.06
N GLY A 138 -1.97 14.10 -12.85
CA GLY A 138 -1.47 12.80 -12.41
C GLY A 138 -0.69 12.85 -11.10
N GLY A 139 0.18 13.86 -10.92
CA GLY A 139 0.92 14.05 -9.68
C GLY A 139 0.01 14.40 -8.49
N GLN A 140 -1.09 15.15 -8.71
CA GLN A 140 -2.08 15.41 -7.67
C GLN A 140 -2.85 14.13 -7.32
N GLN A 141 -3.25 13.33 -8.31
CA GLN A 141 -3.90 12.03 -8.08
C GLN A 141 -3.00 11.09 -7.27
N GLN A 142 -1.71 11.04 -7.58
CA GLN A 142 -0.73 10.27 -6.82
C GLN A 142 -0.67 10.72 -5.34
N ARG A 143 -0.62 12.03 -5.09
CA ARG A 143 -0.64 12.56 -3.73
C ARG A 143 -1.93 12.24 -2.97
N VAL A 144 -3.09 12.26 -3.64
CA VAL A 144 -4.36 11.79 -3.03
C VAL A 144 -4.28 10.31 -2.66
N ALA A 145 -3.71 9.46 -3.51
CA ALA A 145 -3.53 8.05 -3.22
C ALA A 145 -2.59 7.80 -2.02
N ILE A 146 -1.54 8.61 -1.89
CA ILE A 146 -0.65 8.60 -0.71
C ILE A 146 -1.43 9.02 0.54
N ALA A 147 -2.16 10.13 0.51
CA ALA A 147 -2.97 10.60 1.63
C ALA A 147 -3.98 9.53 2.09
N ARG A 148 -4.64 8.84 1.12
CA ARG A 148 -5.56 7.72 1.42
C ARG A 148 -4.88 6.53 2.08
N ALA A 149 -3.60 6.30 1.81
CA ALA A 149 -2.86 5.17 2.39
C ALA A 149 -2.31 5.45 3.80
N VAL A 150 -2.11 6.72 4.16
CA VAL A 150 -1.52 7.11 5.46
C VAL A 150 -2.53 7.60 6.50
N VAL A 151 -3.76 7.85 6.10
CA VAL A 151 -4.83 8.35 6.97
C VAL A 151 -5.35 7.33 7.99
#